data_d9dc7388f4ac5f4b0d72e0d5257c3c25
#
_entry.id   d9dc7388f4ac5f4b0d72e0d5257c3c25
#
_cell.length_a   1.000
_cell.length_b   1.000
_cell.length_c   1.000
_cell.angle_alpha   90.00
_cell.angle_beta   90.00
_cell.angle_gamma   90.00
#
_symmetry.space_group_name_H-M   'P 1'
#
loop_
_entity.id
_entity.type
_entity.pdbx_description
1 polymer ?
#
loop_
_entity_poly.entity_id
_entity_poly.type
_entity_poly.pdbx_seq_one_letter_code
_entity_poly.pdbx_strand_id
1 'polypeptide(L)'
;MLLVIFLWMLTACTEESVLIRQQVGDLLIEEISIADRSFYNLSGNVSQNTTLSADKEWLITGGINVLDGATLTIEPGTRIYGAFGDKTAFLSIQRGGQINASGTAAAPIRFSTIRELTSVPQPGDWGGIILNGRAPINVGGGVANGEGGTGAFGGEDPADNSGTLRYVIVAYAGRQLGEGNELNSFSFNGVGNSTTLEYLQALYGKDDGFEFFGGTCNLRCAVSLGSGDDSFDWSLGWQGKGQYWIAQQDAYDGDAGIEADNNEDDYSANPHSNPVISNFVLIGAWDGDDKNSGIVLRRGTKGTLVKGIVRNFSNNGIEVKDKETLEHLERNDLQLDHLIAFDNAMYNVDGKNFANSELMDNPNNSDQRKAGLTGWRGYGSPRSANAIAGDSWFEQVGFIGAIDPEGANDWTANWTEELR
;
A
#
# COMPACT_ATOMS: atom_id res chain seq x y z
N MET A 1 54.81 -0.39 -56.90
CA MET A 1 53.38 -0.74 -56.96
C MET A 1 53.01 -1.32 -55.60
N LEU A 2 52.59 -0.45 -54.67
CA LEU A 2 52.28 -0.79 -53.29
C LEU A 2 50.76 -1.06 -53.21
N LEU A 3 50.38 -2.28 -52.81
CA LEU A 3 49.00 -2.71 -52.64
C LEU A 3 48.58 -2.35 -51.21
N VAL A 4 47.70 -1.36 -51.02
CA VAL A 4 47.11 -1.00 -49.72
C VAL A 4 45.86 -1.86 -49.57
N ILE A 5 45.89 -2.80 -48.61
CA ILE A 5 44.71 -3.56 -48.21
C ILE A 5 43.96 -2.75 -47.15
N PHE A 6 42.78 -2.25 -47.49
CA PHE A 6 41.84 -1.69 -46.49
C PHE A 6 41.12 -2.80 -45.79
N LEU A 7 41.46 -2.98 -44.50
CA LEU A 7 40.74 -3.87 -43.60
C LEU A 7 39.50 -3.15 -43.08
N TRP A 8 38.31 -3.48 -43.57
CA TRP A 8 37.07 -3.02 -43.02
C TRP A 8 36.84 -3.76 -41.70
N MET A 9 36.98 -3.08 -40.56
CA MET A 9 36.42 -3.56 -39.29
C MET A 9 34.90 -3.38 -39.33
N LEU A 10 34.17 -4.46 -39.52
CA LEU A 10 32.74 -4.55 -39.21
C LEU A 10 32.61 -4.48 -37.70
N THR A 11 32.26 -3.31 -37.14
CA THR A 11 31.68 -3.22 -35.81
C THR A 11 30.29 -3.83 -35.92
N ALA A 12 30.14 -5.05 -35.43
CA ALA A 12 28.84 -5.65 -35.18
C ALA A 12 28.17 -4.83 -34.06
N CYS A 13 27.33 -3.86 -34.42
CA CYS A 13 26.26 -3.45 -33.54
C CYS A 13 25.38 -4.68 -33.38
N THR A 14 25.33 -5.23 -32.18
CA THR A 14 24.25 -6.13 -31.79
C THR A 14 22.99 -5.31 -31.70
N GLU A 15 22.24 -5.19 -32.82
CA GLU A 15 20.84 -4.78 -32.75
C GLU A 15 20.13 -5.81 -31.89
N GLU A 16 19.59 -5.37 -30.75
CA GLU A 16 18.58 -6.16 -30.04
C GLU A 16 17.44 -6.40 -31.03
N SER A 17 17.26 -7.64 -31.44
CA SER A 17 16.18 -7.99 -32.36
C SER A 17 14.85 -7.88 -31.66
N VAL A 18 14.12 -6.78 -31.88
CA VAL A 18 12.70 -6.66 -31.52
C VAL A 18 11.94 -7.73 -32.32
N LEU A 19 11.50 -8.79 -31.64
CA LEU A 19 10.88 -9.94 -32.29
C LEU A 19 9.43 -9.65 -32.72
N ILE A 20 8.68 -8.94 -31.88
CA ILE A 20 7.29 -8.51 -32.13
C ILE A 20 7.16 -7.06 -31.71
N ARG A 21 6.46 -6.26 -32.54
CA ARG A 21 6.09 -4.89 -32.21
C ARG A 21 4.62 -4.69 -32.52
N GLN A 22 3.85 -4.31 -31.47
CA GLN A 22 2.41 -4.07 -31.58
C GLN A 22 2.08 -2.68 -31.01
N GLN A 23 1.27 -1.91 -31.72
CA GLN A 23 0.72 -0.64 -31.24
C GLN A 23 -0.76 -0.82 -30.89
N VAL A 24 -1.17 -0.40 -29.67
CA VAL A 24 -2.56 -0.39 -29.22
C VAL A 24 -2.89 1.01 -28.68
N GLY A 25 -3.52 1.82 -29.51
CA GLY A 25 -3.67 3.25 -29.22
C GLY A 25 -2.29 3.91 -29.03
N ASP A 26 -2.07 4.53 -27.87
CA ASP A 26 -0.81 5.18 -27.52
C ASP A 26 0.17 4.23 -26.78
N LEU A 27 -0.22 2.98 -26.54
CA LEU A 27 0.62 1.95 -25.93
C LEU A 27 1.42 1.19 -26.99
N LEU A 28 2.72 1.14 -26.82
CA LEU A 28 3.61 0.29 -27.59
C LEU A 28 3.98 -0.94 -26.79
N ILE A 29 3.83 -2.12 -27.41
CA ILE A 29 4.20 -3.43 -26.86
C ILE A 29 5.30 -4.01 -27.74
N GLU A 30 6.48 -4.24 -27.18
CA GLU A 30 7.64 -4.78 -27.89
C GLU A 30 8.13 -6.05 -27.20
N GLU A 31 8.28 -7.14 -27.96
CA GLU A 31 8.92 -8.33 -27.43
C GLU A 31 10.44 -8.12 -27.41
N ILE A 32 11.04 -8.31 -26.25
CA ILE A 32 12.48 -8.18 -26.01
C ILE A 32 13.01 -9.41 -25.27
N SER A 33 14.31 -9.65 -25.31
CA SER A 33 14.95 -10.75 -24.57
C SER A 33 15.84 -10.18 -23.46
N ILE A 34 15.66 -10.68 -22.23
CA ILE A 34 16.50 -10.36 -21.07
C ILE A 34 16.86 -11.68 -20.38
N ALA A 35 18.14 -11.94 -20.16
CA ALA A 35 18.64 -13.16 -19.52
C ALA A 35 18.05 -14.46 -20.12
N ASP A 36 18.02 -14.52 -21.45
CA ASP A 36 17.47 -15.64 -22.25
C ASP A 36 15.98 -15.95 -22.04
N ARG A 37 15.21 -14.95 -21.53
CA ARG A 37 13.74 -15.00 -21.38
C ARG A 37 13.09 -13.92 -22.26
N SER A 38 11.90 -14.22 -22.76
CA SER A 38 11.11 -13.28 -23.56
C SER A 38 10.20 -12.45 -22.66
N PHE A 39 10.22 -11.13 -22.85
CA PHE A 39 9.36 -10.17 -22.15
C PHE A 39 8.60 -9.30 -23.16
N TYR A 40 7.38 -8.92 -22.81
CA TYR A 40 6.60 -7.94 -23.54
C TYR A 40 6.73 -6.59 -22.83
N ASN A 41 7.60 -5.74 -23.38
CA ASN A 41 7.86 -4.40 -22.83
C ASN A 41 6.75 -3.43 -23.18
N LEU A 42 6.20 -2.78 -22.16
CA LEU A 42 5.18 -1.75 -22.26
C LEU A 42 5.81 -0.36 -22.23
N SER A 43 5.42 0.50 -23.16
CA SER A 43 5.79 1.93 -23.15
C SER A 43 4.68 2.80 -23.72
N GLY A 44 4.51 4.01 -23.15
CA GLY A 44 3.44 4.94 -23.52
C GLY A 44 2.20 4.82 -22.63
N ASN A 45 1.04 5.22 -23.11
CA ASN A 45 -0.20 5.29 -22.34
C ASN A 45 -1.22 4.27 -22.83
N VAL A 46 -1.99 3.72 -21.88
CA VAL A 46 -3.16 2.89 -22.19
C VAL A 46 -4.34 3.82 -22.47
N SER A 47 -4.56 4.16 -23.75
CA SER A 47 -5.67 5.01 -24.21
C SER A 47 -6.85 4.21 -24.76
N GLN A 48 -6.75 2.87 -24.79
CA GLN A 48 -7.79 1.92 -25.19
C GLN A 48 -7.77 0.71 -24.27
N ASN A 49 -8.90 -0.01 -24.18
CA ASN A 49 -8.97 -1.23 -23.38
C ASN A 49 -7.88 -2.22 -23.82
N THR A 50 -7.05 -2.62 -22.86
CA THR A 50 -5.88 -3.47 -23.09
C THR A 50 -5.88 -4.60 -22.08
N THR A 51 -5.47 -5.80 -22.51
CA THR A 51 -5.36 -6.98 -21.64
C THR A 51 -3.90 -7.46 -21.58
N LEU A 52 -3.40 -7.66 -20.37
CA LEU A 52 -2.14 -8.36 -20.10
C LEU A 52 -2.47 -9.81 -19.75
N SER A 53 -2.08 -10.73 -20.63
CA SER A 53 -2.37 -12.15 -20.47
C SER A 53 -1.35 -12.86 -19.59
N ALA A 54 -1.76 -13.92 -18.90
CA ALA A 54 -0.93 -14.67 -17.97
C ALA A 54 0.09 -15.62 -18.66
N ASP A 55 -0.05 -15.87 -19.96
CA ASP A 55 0.89 -16.67 -20.76
C ASP A 55 2.15 -15.89 -21.15
N LYS A 56 2.24 -14.61 -20.79
CA LYS A 56 3.36 -13.71 -21.11
C LYS A 56 3.96 -13.12 -19.83
N GLU A 57 5.24 -12.78 -19.91
CA GLU A 57 5.92 -11.95 -18.91
C GLU A 57 5.97 -10.50 -19.38
N TRP A 58 5.55 -9.58 -18.53
CA TRP A 58 5.43 -8.17 -18.89
C TRP A 58 6.50 -7.33 -18.22
N LEU A 59 6.99 -6.31 -18.92
CA LEU A 59 7.98 -5.36 -18.41
C LEU A 59 7.46 -3.94 -18.56
N ILE A 60 7.65 -3.10 -17.53
CA ILE A 60 7.39 -1.67 -17.54
C ILE A 60 8.74 -0.94 -17.47
N THR A 61 9.08 -0.14 -18.48
CA THR A 61 10.37 0.58 -18.53
C THR A 61 10.26 2.09 -18.30
N GLY A 62 9.12 2.57 -17.87
CA GLY A 62 8.81 3.96 -17.54
C GLY A 62 7.41 4.06 -16.98
N GLY A 63 6.87 5.26 -16.82
CA GLY A 63 5.49 5.43 -16.38
C GLY A 63 4.49 4.92 -17.41
N ILE A 64 3.59 4.03 -17.01
CA ILE A 64 2.42 3.59 -17.78
C ILE A 64 1.19 4.24 -17.15
N ASN A 65 0.48 5.06 -17.93
CA ASN A 65 -0.74 5.71 -17.47
C ASN A 65 -1.95 5.12 -18.19
N VAL A 66 -2.93 4.66 -17.42
CA VAL A 66 -4.24 4.25 -17.95
C VAL A 66 -5.13 5.48 -17.97
N LEU A 67 -5.48 5.94 -19.17
CA LEU A 67 -6.15 7.22 -19.39
C LEU A 67 -7.67 7.12 -19.16
N ASP A 68 -8.32 8.28 -19.02
CA ASP A 68 -9.78 8.41 -18.88
C ASP A 68 -10.51 7.63 -19.97
N GLY A 69 -11.48 6.80 -19.56
CA GLY A 69 -12.28 5.93 -20.44
C GLY A 69 -11.58 4.64 -20.88
N ALA A 70 -10.31 4.40 -20.56
CA ALA A 70 -9.63 3.15 -20.85
C ALA A 70 -9.62 2.21 -19.64
N THR A 71 -9.59 0.89 -19.90
CA THR A 71 -9.45 -0.15 -18.89
C THR A 71 -8.22 -1.01 -19.19
N LEU A 72 -7.32 -1.14 -18.21
CA LEU A 72 -6.26 -2.14 -18.21
C LEU A 72 -6.74 -3.39 -17.49
N THR A 73 -6.90 -4.50 -18.21
CA THR A 73 -7.22 -5.80 -17.63
C THR A 73 -5.95 -6.63 -17.47
N ILE A 74 -5.76 -7.24 -16.31
CA ILE A 74 -4.64 -8.12 -16.01
C ILE A 74 -5.20 -9.47 -15.57
N GLU A 75 -4.87 -10.51 -16.32
CA GLU A 75 -5.37 -11.86 -16.05
C GLU A 75 -4.78 -12.46 -14.75
N PRO A 76 -5.52 -13.36 -14.06
CA PRO A 76 -5.00 -14.06 -12.88
C PRO A 76 -3.69 -14.79 -13.17
N GLY A 77 -2.69 -14.64 -12.28
CA GLY A 77 -1.37 -15.26 -12.40
C GLY A 77 -0.36 -14.52 -13.28
N THR A 78 -0.74 -13.38 -13.85
CA THR A 78 0.18 -12.55 -14.65
C THR A 78 1.33 -12.02 -13.80
N ARG A 79 2.53 -12.02 -14.40
CA ARG A 79 3.76 -11.45 -13.82
C ARG A 79 4.16 -10.19 -14.57
N ILE A 80 4.34 -9.10 -13.85
CA ILE A 80 4.75 -7.80 -14.37
C ILE A 80 6.01 -7.35 -13.63
N TYR A 81 7.01 -6.89 -14.36
CA TYR A 81 8.26 -6.42 -13.81
C TYR A 81 8.45 -4.93 -14.08
N GLY A 82 8.83 -4.16 -13.08
CA GLY A 82 9.33 -2.81 -13.24
C GLY A 82 10.81 -2.84 -13.58
N ALA A 83 11.24 -2.09 -14.57
CA ALA A 83 12.64 -1.92 -14.88
C ALA A 83 13.30 -0.96 -13.88
N PHE A 84 14.48 -1.33 -13.40
CA PHE A 84 15.37 -0.41 -12.70
C PHE A 84 16.21 0.37 -13.72
N GLY A 85 16.24 1.71 -13.63
CA GLY A 85 16.98 2.53 -14.57
C GLY A 85 16.76 4.03 -14.37
N ASP A 86 17.19 4.83 -15.35
CA ASP A 86 17.08 6.29 -15.33
C ASP A 86 15.63 6.79 -15.34
N LYS A 87 14.74 6.02 -15.96
CA LYS A 87 13.30 6.29 -15.94
C LYS A 87 12.65 5.49 -14.82
N THR A 88 11.79 6.13 -14.05
CA THR A 88 11.01 5.45 -13.05
C THR A 88 9.88 4.63 -13.68
N ALA A 89 9.93 3.32 -13.53
CA ALA A 89 8.84 2.44 -13.92
C ALA A 89 7.73 2.53 -12.86
N PHE A 90 6.49 2.79 -13.26
CA PHE A 90 5.30 2.74 -12.40
C PHE A 90 4.05 2.48 -13.24
N LEU A 91 2.98 2.05 -12.58
CA LEU A 91 1.65 1.93 -13.19
C LEU A 91 0.71 2.94 -12.51
N SER A 92 0.19 3.90 -13.27
CA SER A 92 -0.76 4.89 -12.77
C SER A 92 -2.10 4.82 -13.50
N ILE A 93 -3.18 4.70 -12.73
CA ILE A 93 -4.54 4.79 -13.23
C ILE A 93 -4.99 6.23 -13.07
N GLN A 94 -5.20 6.92 -14.17
CA GLN A 94 -5.59 8.33 -14.18
C GLN A 94 -7.08 8.48 -13.85
N ARG A 95 -7.51 9.67 -13.43
CA ARG A 95 -8.93 9.95 -13.14
C ARG A 95 -9.83 9.54 -14.30
N GLY A 96 -10.77 8.60 -14.05
CA GLY A 96 -11.67 8.03 -15.06
C GLY A 96 -11.10 6.87 -15.87
N GLY A 97 -9.81 6.55 -15.74
CA GLY A 97 -9.25 5.28 -16.16
C GLY A 97 -9.61 4.18 -15.17
N GLN A 98 -9.50 2.92 -15.58
CA GLN A 98 -9.79 1.78 -14.72
C GLN A 98 -8.75 0.67 -14.84
N ILE A 99 -8.55 -0.06 -13.75
CA ILE A 99 -7.81 -1.31 -13.72
C ILE A 99 -8.74 -2.47 -13.35
N ASN A 100 -8.60 -3.60 -14.03
CA ASN A 100 -9.21 -4.86 -13.63
C ASN A 100 -8.10 -5.90 -13.43
N ALA A 101 -7.50 -5.92 -12.24
CA ALA A 101 -6.48 -6.86 -11.83
C ALA A 101 -7.09 -7.80 -10.78
N SER A 102 -7.89 -8.76 -11.26
CA SER A 102 -8.63 -9.71 -10.41
C SER A 102 -7.92 -11.07 -10.41
N GLY A 103 -6.87 -11.21 -9.60
CA GLY A 103 -6.22 -12.49 -9.33
C GLY A 103 -7.07 -13.43 -8.48
N THR A 104 -6.51 -14.56 -8.10
CA THR A 104 -7.11 -15.53 -7.16
C THR A 104 -6.04 -16.02 -6.19
N ALA A 105 -6.43 -16.65 -5.08
CA ALA A 105 -5.46 -17.22 -4.14
C ALA A 105 -4.55 -18.28 -4.79
N ALA A 106 -5.03 -19.00 -5.82
CA ALA A 106 -4.22 -19.98 -6.56
C ALA A 106 -3.40 -19.37 -7.71
N ALA A 107 -3.74 -18.15 -8.14
CA ALA A 107 -3.10 -17.44 -9.24
C ALA A 107 -3.09 -15.93 -8.95
N PRO A 108 -2.32 -15.48 -7.95
CA PRO A 108 -2.19 -14.04 -7.66
C PRO A 108 -1.47 -13.33 -8.81
N ILE A 109 -1.81 -12.07 -9.02
CA ILE A 109 -1.11 -11.18 -9.94
C ILE A 109 0.09 -10.61 -9.19
N ARG A 110 1.28 -10.66 -9.80
CA ARG A 110 2.50 -10.23 -9.13
C ARG A 110 3.24 -9.15 -9.91
N PHE A 111 3.47 -8.04 -9.25
CA PHE A 111 4.36 -6.98 -9.69
C PHE A 111 5.65 -7.02 -8.89
N SER A 112 6.80 -6.89 -9.56
CA SER A 112 8.10 -6.87 -8.91
C SER A 112 9.14 -6.13 -9.75
N THR A 113 10.40 -6.17 -9.35
CA THR A 113 11.52 -5.64 -10.12
C THR A 113 12.11 -6.68 -11.06
N ILE A 114 12.57 -6.26 -12.25
CA ILE A 114 13.31 -7.12 -13.18
C ILE A 114 14.63 -7.65 -12.54
N ARG A 115 15.12 -6.98 -11.49
CA ARG A 115 16.35 -7.40 -10.79
C ARG A 115 16.23 -8.74 -10.10
N GLU A 116 15.04 -9.22 -9.77
CA GLU A 116 14.87 -10.61 -9.29
C GLU A 116 15.41 -11.67 -10.26
N LEU A 117 15.46 -11.34 -11.55
CA LEU A 117 15.90 -12.25 -12.59
C LEU A 117 17.34 -11.97 -13.07
N THR A 118 17.85 -10.76 -12.81
CA THR A 118 19.12 -10.27 -13.36
C THR A 118 20.18 -9.98 -12.30
N SER A 119 19.78 -9.73 -11.06
CA SER A 119 20.68 -9.36 -9.95
C SER A 119 19.99 -9.53 -8.59
N VAL A 120 20.35 -8.73 -7.60
CA VAL A 120 19.71 -8.70 -6.28
C VAL A 120 18.67 -7.59 -6.26
N PRO A 121 17.39 -7.90 -5.98
CA PRO A 121 16.35 -6.88 -5.84
C PRO A 121 16.60 -5.98 -4.63
N GLN A 122 16.18 -4.73 -4.74
CA GLN A 122 16.29 -3.73 -3.67
C GLN A 122 14.97 -2.98 -3.50
N PRO A 123 14.61 -2.57 -2.29
CA PRO A 123 13.53 -1.62 -2.07
C PRO A 123 13.71 -0.37 -2.94
N GLY A 124 12.64 0.12 -3.57
CA GLY A 124 12.68 1.29 -4.46
C GLY A 124 13.20 1.03 -5.88
N ASP A 125 13.34 -0.21 -6.31
CA ASP A 125 13.77 -0.52 -7.68
C ASP A 125 12.80 0.02 -8.75
N TRP A 126 11.52 0.16 -8.40
CA TRP A 126 10.48 0.71 -9.25
C TRP A 126 9.43 1.48 -8.42
N GLY A 127 8.48 2.16 -9.08
CA GLY A 127 7.62 3.13 -8.40
C GLY A 127 6.37 2.55 -7.73
N GLY A 128 5.84 1.40 -8.16
CA GLY A 128 4.60 0.86 -7.59
C GLY A 128 3.34 1.12 -8.42
N ILE A 129 2.17 0.96 -7.78
CA ILE A 129 0.84 1.11 -8.39
C ILE A 129 0.14 2.32 -7.77
N ILE A 130 -0.30 3.26 -8.62
CA ILE A 130 -0.96 4.49 -8.23
C ILE A 130 -2.38 4.54 -8.82
N LEU A 131 -3.40 4.75 -8.00
CA LEU A 131 -4.77 5.03 -8.44
C LEU A 131 -5.10 6.49 -8.15
N ASN A 132 -5.41 7.27 -9.19
CA ASN A 132 -5.84 8.66 -9.10
C ASN A 132 -7.36 8.75 -9.35
N GLY A 133 -8.13 8.96 -8.29
CA GLY A 133 -9.59 9.04 -8.34
C GLY A 133 -10.13 10.46 -8.32
N ARG A 134 -11.46 10.57 -8.30
CA ARG A 134 -12.24 11.82 -8.27
C ARG A 134 -12.97 12.05 -6.96
N ALA A 135 -12.66 11.26 -5.90
CA ALA A 135 -13.27 11.42 -4.60
C ALA A 135 -12.71 12.66 -3.84
N PRO A 136 -13.46 13.18 -2.85
CA PRO A 136 -13.05 14.37 -2.12
C PRO A 136 -11.73 14.22 -1.38
N ILE A 137 -10.95 15.32 -1.38
CA ILE A 137 -9.74 15.50 -0.58
C ILE A 137 -9.79 16.87 0.10
N ASN A 138 -9.07 17.05 1.19
CA ASN A 138 -9.15 18.28 2.00
C ASN A 138 -8.08 19.33 1.68
N VAL A 139 -7.66 19.42 0.43
CA VAL A 139 -6.76 20.50 -0.03
C VAL A 139 -7.55 21.66 -0.63
N GLY A 140 -6.98 22.85 -0.63
CA GLY A 140 -7.57 24.01 -1.27
C GLY A 140 -7.87 23.77 -2.74
N GLY A 141 -9.13 23.93 -3.17
CA GLY A 141 -9.57 23.64 -4.53
C GLY A 141 -9.96 22.20 -4.81
N GLY A 142 -9.80 21.27 -3.85
CA GLY A 142 -10.26 19.89 -3.93
C GLY A 142 -9.53 19.01 -4.95
N VAL A 143 -8.39 19.45 -5.50
CA VAL A 143 -7.57 18.71 -6.47
C VAL A 143 -6.09 18.90 -6.15
N ALA A 144 -5.32 17.83 -6.18
CA ALA A 144 -3.87 17.82 -6.03
C ALA A 144 -3.18 17.04 -7.17
N ASN A 145 -1.86 17.04 -7.17
CA ASN A 145 -1.07 16.19 -8.05
C ASN A 145 -0.38 15.11 -7.22
N GLY A 146 -0.42 13.89 -7.71
CA GLY A 146 0.28 12.77 -7.11
C GLY A 146 1.79 12.93 -7.17
N GLU A 147 2.47 12.33 -6.23
CA GLU A 147 3.91 12.28 -6.14
C GLU A 147 4.55 11.78 -7.45
N GLY A 148 5.76 12.21 -7.72
CA GLY A 148 6.44 11.88 -8.97
C GLY A 148 5.76 12.37 -10.24
N GLY A 149 4.75 13.25 -10.14
CA GLY A 149 3.97 13.71 -11.29
C GLY A 149 3.10 12.60 -11.90
N THR A 150 2.65 11.66 -11.10
CA THR A 150 1.87 10.48 -11.51
C THR A 150 0.43 10.79 -11.91
N GLY A 151 0.00 12.04 -11.81
CA GLY A 151 -1.29 12.53 -12.29
C GLY A 151 -2.06 13.34 -11.26
N ALA A 152 -3.08 14.06 -11.74
CA ALA A 152 -3.97 14.82 -10.87
C ALA A 152 -5.01 13.89 -10.21
N PHE A 153 -5.38 14.17 -8.96
CA PHE A 153 -6.41 13.44 -8.22
C PHE A 153 -7.29 14.37 -7.38
N GLY A 154 -8.38 13.81 -6.85
CA GLY A 154 -9.38 14.56 -6.10
C GLY A 154 -10.55 15.06 -6.96
N GLY A 155 -11.59 15.55 -6.31
CA GLY A 155 -12.84 15.97 -6.93
C GLY A 155 -14.00 15.95 -5.94
N GLU A 156 -15.20 15.68 -6.45
CA GLU A 156 -16.45 15.74 -5.66
C GLU A 156 -17.26 14.42 -5.70
N ASP A 157 -16.70 13.35 -6.27
CA ASP A 157 -17.40 12.06 -6.42
C ASP A 157 -16.91 11.04 -5.39
N PRO A 158 -17.55 10.89 -4.22
CA PRO A 158 -17.15 9.89 -3.23
C PRO A 158 -17.37 8.45 -3.70
N ALA A 159 -18.16 8.24 -4.77
CA ALA A 159 -18.40 6.94 -5.36
C ALA A 159 -17.57 6.69 -6.63
N ASP A 160 -16.52 7.46 -6.85
CA ASP A 160 -15.56 7.24 -7.94
C ASP A 160 -15.08 5.79 -7.98
N ASN A 161 -14.82 5.29 -9.19
CA ASN A 161 -14.45 3.90 -9.43
C ASN A 161 -13.20 3.81 -10.30
N SER A 162 -12.07 3.53 -9.68
CA SER A 162 -10.80 3.26 -10.37
C SER A 162 -10.63 1.78 -10.79
N GLY A 163 -11.61 0.92 -10.52
CA GLY A 163 -11.62 -0.49 -10.92
C GLY A 163 -11.46 -1.48 -9.77
N THR A 164 -10.71 -2.55 -10.02
CA THR A 164 -10.52 -3.65 -9.06
C THR A 164 -9.06 -4.07 -8.96
N LEU A 165 -8.54 -4.11 -7.74
CA LEU A 165 -7.31 -4.81 -7.37
C LEU A 165 -7.69 -5.93 -6.40
N ARG A 166 -7.42 -7.17 -6.77
CA ARG A 166 -7.70 -8.33 -5.94
C ARG A 166 -6.67 -9.44 -6.12
N TYR A 167 -6.14 -9.97 -5.02
CA TYR A 167 -5.00 -10.89 -5.00
C TYR A 167 -3.83 -10.36 -5.83
N VAL A 168 -3.35 -9.17 -5.45
CA VAL A 168 -2.24 -8.47 -6.09
C VAL A 168 -1.09 -8.32 -5.10
N ILE A 169 0.10 -8.73 -5.52
CA ILE A 169 1.35 -8.59 -4.77
C ILE A 169 2.21 -7.55 -5.48
N VAL A 170 2.72 -6.57 -4.74
CA VAL A 170 3.68 -5.55 -5.18
C VAL A 170 4.94 -5.67 -4.34
N ALA A 171 6.07 -6.00 -4.97
CA ALA A 171 7.34 -6.20 -4.30
C ALA A 171 8.41 -5.22 -4.78
N TYR A 172 9.26 -4.74 -3.87
CA TYR A 172 10.43 -3.87 -4.13
C TYR A 172 10.10 -2.54 -4.80
N ALA A 173 8.90 -2.01 -4.58
CA ALA A 173 8.45 -0.72 -5.06
C ALA A 173 8.87 0.44 -4.13
N GLY A 174 8.27 1.61 -4.27
CA GLY A 174 8.53 2.73 -3.35
C GLY A 174 9.73 3.58 -3.77
N ARG A 175 9.87 3.91 -5.06
CA ARG A 175 11.05 4.63 -5.55
C ARG A 175 11.07 6.07 -5.09
N GLN A 176 12.13 6.44 -4.39
CA GLN A 176 12.42 7.84 -4.05
C GLN A 176 12.84 8.64 -5.30
N LEU A 177 12.17 9.76 -5.54
CA LEU A 177 12.40 10.66 -6.67
C LEU A 177 13.10 11.96 -6.26
N GLY A 178 13.05 12.29 -4.98
CA GLY A 178 13.65 13.47 -4.37
C GLY A 178 13.30 13.53 -2.88
N GLU A 179 13.74 14.56 -2.18
CA GLU A 179 13.38 14.80 -0.78
C GLU A 179 11.89 15.16 -0.69
N GLY A 180 11.11 14.41 0.09
CA GLY A 180 9.65 14.56 0.24
C GLY A 180 8.89 14.29 -1.06
N ASN A 181 9.38 13.40 -1.90
CA ASN A 181 8.73 13.00 -3.16
C ASN A 181 9.12 11.55 -3.45
N GLU A 182 8.43 10.65 -2.82
CA GLU A 182 8.60 9.22 -2.86
C GLU A 182 7.35 8.57 -3.47
N LEU A 183 7.51 7.42 -4.11
CA LEU A 183 6.40 6.59 -4.56
C LEU A 183 6.25 5.40 -3.61
N ASN A 184 5.03 4.96 -3.41
CA ASN A 184 4.67 3.88 -2.51
C ASN A 184 4.49 2.54 -3.23
N SER A 185 4.37 1.45 -2.49
CA SER A 185 3.95 0.19 -3.11
C SER A 185 2.55 0.32 -3.70
N PHE A 186 1.61 0.89 -2.93
CA PHE A 186 0.27 1.26 -3.39
C PHE A 186 -0.08 2.68 -2.93
N SER A 187 -0.36 3.58 -3.88
CA SER A 187 -0.90 4.92 -3.58
C SER A 187 -2.36 5.01 -4.03
N PHE A 188 -3.25 5.40 -3.12
CA PHE A 188 -4.68 5.58 -3.36
C PHE A 188 -5.06 7.05 -3.23
N ASN A 189 -4.93 7.80 -4.32
CA ASN A 189 -5.05 9.25 -4.38
C ASN A 189 -6.49 9.64 -4.71
N GLY A 190 -7.26 10.15 -3.74
CA GLY A 190 -8.65 10.55 -3.95
C GLY A 190 -9.53 9.44 -4.55
N VAL A 191 -9.29 8.20 -4.19
CA VAL A 191 -10.01 7.03 -4.74
C VAL A 191 -11.34 6.87 -4.03
N GLY A 192 -12.41 6.60 -4.81
CA GLY A 192 -13.77 6.48 -4.30
C GLY A 192 -14.16 5.06 -3.87
N ASN A 193 -15.28 4.98 -3.12
CA ASN A 193 -15.73 3.74 -2.47
C ASN A 193 -16.38 2.69 -3.41
N SER A 194 -16.52 3.00 -4.69
CA SER A 194 -16.91 1.98 -5.69
C SER A 194 -15.74 1.20 -6.25
N THR A 195 -14.49 1.60 -5.91
CA THR A 195 -13.28 0.85 -6.23
C THR A 195 -13.17 -0.37 -5.30
N THR A 196 -12.82 -1.53 -5.84
CA THR A 196 -12.63 -2.76 -5.08
C THR A 196 -11.15 -2.98 -4.78
N LEU A 197 -10.77 -2.97 -3.50
CA LEU A 197 -9.41 -3.23 -3.02
C LEU A 197 -9.45 -4.35 -1.98
N GLU A 198 -9.04 -5.55 -2.39
CA GLU A 198 -9.10 -6.74 -1.54
C GLU A 198 -7.90 -7.66 -1.77
N TYR A 199 -7.37 -8.27 -0.72
CA TYR A 199 -6.27 -9.23 -0.80
C TYR A 199 -5.05 -8.63 -1.50
N LEU A 200 -4.49 -7.57 -0.93
CA LEU A 200 -3.31 -6.86 -1.44
C LEU A 200 -2.10 -7.11 -0.54
N GLN A 201 -0.94 -7.30 -1.13
CA GLN A 201 0.31 -7.41 -0.39
C GLN A 201 1.36 -6.45 -0.93
N ALA A 202 1.91 -5.60 -0.05
CA ALA A 202 3.13 -4.84 -0.24
C ALA A 202 4.30 -5.60 0.41
N LEU A 203 5.43 -5.70 -0.31
CA LEU A 203 6.56 -6.51 0.09
C LEU A 203 7.87 -5.77 -0.19
N TYR A 204 8.61 -5.42 0.87
CA TYR A 204 9.93 -4.77 0.79
C TYR A 204 9.91 -3.48 -0.05
N GLY A 205 8.91 -2.61 0.13
CA GLY A 205 8.89 -1.25 -0.41
C GLY A 205 9.99 -0.40 0.21
N LYS A 206 10.49 0.64 -0.50
CA LYS A 206 11.44 1.60 0.07
C LYS A 206 10.73 2.69 0.88
N ASP A 207 9.49 2.93 0.57
CA ASP A 207 8.58 3.86 1.20
C ASP A 207 7.35 3.09 1.70
N ASP A 208 6.16 3.68 1.74
CA ASP A 208 5.00 3.05 2.33
C ASP A 208 4.53 1.77 1.62
N GLY A 209 3.91 0.91 2.41
CA GLY A 209 3.17 -0.24 1.91
C GLY A 209 1.89 0.19 1.22
N PHE A 210 1.06 0.96 1.91
CA PHE A 210 -0.23 1.46 1.45
C PHE A 210 -0.44 2.89 1.93
N GLU A 211 -0.60 3.84 1.01
CA GLU A 211 -0.87 5.22 1.36
C GLU A 211 -2.18 5.73 0.74
N PHE A 212 -2.98 6.44 1.55
CA PHE A 212 -4.29 6.96 1.20
C PHE A 212 -4.30 8.49 1.28
N PHE A 213 -4.22 9.16 0.12
CA PHE A 213 -4.32 10.60 0.01
C PHE A 213 -5.78 11.04 -0.16
N GLY A 214 -6.53 11.13 0.92
CA GLY A 214 -7.96 11.44 0.89
C GLY A 214 -8.82 10.37 0.23
N GLY A 215 -10.03 10.75 -0.19
CA GLY A 215 -10.97 9.82 -0.81
C GLY A 215 -11.76 8.99 0.19
N THR A 216 -12.41 7.95 -0.32
CA THR A 216 -13.38 7.14 0.43
C THR A 216 -13.24 5.64 0.17
N CYS A 217 -12.18 5.20 -0.53
CA CYS A 217 -11.97 3.79 -0.84
C CYS A 217 -11.79 2.93 0.41
N ASN A 218 -12.16 1.67 0.28
CA ASN A 218 -12.08 0.70 1.38
C ASN A 218 -11.09 -0.41 1.03
N LEU A 219 -10.28 -0.83 2.00
CA LEU A 219 -9.29 -1.90 1.81
C LEU A 219 -9.53 -3.07 2.77
N ARG A 220 -9.71 -4.27 2.24
CA ARG A 220 -9.87 -5.49 3.03
C ARG A 220 -8.77 -6.50 2.73
N CYS A 221 -8.29 -7.20 3.76
CA CYS A 221 -7.25 -8.24 3.63
C CYS A 221 -5.95 -7.70 3.03
N ALA A 222 -5.28 -6.82 3.77
CA ALA A 222 -4.02 -6.20 3.35
C ALA A 222 -2.84 -6.69 4.19
N VAL A 223 -1.71 -6.90 3.53
CA VAL A 223 -0.45 -7.32 4.16
C VAL A 223 0.66 -6.37 3.72
N SER A 224 1.37 -5.75 4.68
CA SER A 224 2.60 -5.00 4.44
C SER A 224 3.76 -5.65 5.19
N LEU A 225 4.79 -6.08 4.47
CA LEU A 225 5.99 -6.69 5.06
C LEU A 225 7.22 -5.92 4.64
N GLY A 226 7.96 -5.38 5.61
CA GLY A 226 9.24 -4.73 5.39
C GLY A 226 9.15 -3.47 4.53
N SER A 227 8.12 -2.63 4.72
CA SER A 227 8.07 -1.29 4.15
C SER A 227 9.14 -0.42 4.79
N GLY A 228 9.78 0.44 4.00
CA GLY A 228 10.92 1.25 4.42
C GLY A 228 10.51 2.52 5.16
N ASP A 229 9.24 2.90 5.11
CA ASP A 229 8.63 3.92 5.94
C ASP A 229 7.40 3.30 6.63
N ASP A 230 6.19 3.72 6.34
CA ASP A 230 5.00 3.23 7.02
C ASP A 230 4.39 1.99 6.35
N SER A 231 3.77 1.13 7.15
CA SER A 231 3.05 -0.01 6.58
C SER A 231 1.70 0.42 6.00
N PHE A 232 1.02 1.33 6.69
CA PHE A 232 -0.23 1.97 6.28
C PHE A 232 -0.19 3.43 6.68
N ASP A 233 -0.33 4.33 5.71
CA ASP A 233 -0.45 5.77 5.96
C ASP A 233 -1.76 6.34 5.37
N TRP A 234 -2.28 7.39 6.01
CA TRP A 234 -3.36 8.18 5.44
C TRP A 234 -3.26 9.66 5.78
N SER A 235 -3.64 10.46 4.80
CA SER A 235 -3.67 11.91 4.90
C SER A 235 -4.82 12.51 4.08
N LEU A 236 -4.83 13.81 3.94
CA LEU A 236 -5.68 14.60 3.04
C LEU A 236 -7.19 14.29 3.12
N GLY A 237 -7.68 13.87 4.29
CA GLY A 237 -9.11 13.70 4.53
C GLY A 237 -9.65 12.34 4.10
N TRP A 238 -8.89 11.27 4.18
CA TRP A 238 -9.38 9.93 3.89
C TRP A 238 -10.50 9.49 4.85
N GLN A 239 -11.61 8.98 4.30
CA GLN A 239 -12.82 8.56 5.02
C GLN A 239 -13.24 7.12 4.71
N GLY A 240 -12.29 6.28 4.37
CA GLY A 240 -12.55 4.88 4.01
C GLY A 240 -12.63 3.93 5.19
N LYS A 241 -12.59 2.66 4.89
CA LYS A 241 -12.66 1.55 5.85
C LYS A 241 -11.55 0.54 5.60
N GLY A 242 -11.04 -0.02 6.70
CA GLY A 242 -10.06 -1.10 6.67
C GLY A 242 -10.50 -2.30 7.51
N GLN A 243 -10.29 -3.52 7.01
CA GLN A 243 -10.47 -4.72 7.81
C GLN A 243 -9.46 -5.81 7.42
N TYR A 244 -8.93 -6.52 8.42
CA TYR A 244 -7.94 -7.57 8.27
C TYR A 244 -6.62 -7.06 7.68
N TRP A 245 -5.98 -6.12 8.40
CA TRP A 245 -4.68 -5.60 8.05
C TRP A 245 -3.56 -6.25 8.86
N ILE A 246 -2.48 -6.60 8.20
CA ILE A 246 -1.26 -7.15 8.80
C ILE A 246 -0.08 -6.29 8.40
N ALA A 247 0.70 -5.84 9.37
CA ALA A 247 1.99 -5.20 9.16
C ALA A 247 3.10 -5.92 9.92
N GLN A 248 4.26 -6.04 9.30
CA GLN A 248 5.51 -6.34 9.97
C GLN A 248 6.61 -5.44 9.45
N GLN A 249 7.15 -4.63 10.34
CA GLN A 249 8.30 -3.78 10.06
C GLN A 249 9.60 -4.59 10.01
N ASP A 250 10.57 -4.13 9.22
CA ASP A 250 11.93 -4.68 9.20
C ASP A 250 12.77 -4.05 10.34
N ALA A 251 13.83 -4.76 10.76
CA ALA A 251 14.73 -4.31 11.80
C ALA A 251 15.62 -3.11 11.40
N TYR A 252 15.79 -2.86 10.13
CA TYR A 252 16.75 -1.88 9.60
C TYR A 252 16.13 -0.67 8.93
N ASP A 253 14.84 -0.71 8.63
CA ASP A 253 14.11 0.37 7.99
C ASP A 253 12.63 0.32 8.45
N GLY A 254 11.86 1.39 8.24
CA GLY A 254 10.47 1.48 8.64
C GLY A 254 10.24 2.44 9.81
N ASP A 255 9.15 3.21 9.76
CA ASP A 255 8.78 4.21 10.77
C ASP A 255 7.55 3.75 11.57
N ALA A 256 6.35 3.63 10.97
CA ALA A 256 5.18 3.20 11.71
C ALA A 256 4.44 2.01 11.10
N GLY A 257 3.73 1.26 11.97
CA GLY A 257 2.76 0.26 11.53
C GLY A 257 1.51 0.93 10.92
N ILE A 258 1.09 2.04 11.52
CA ILE A 258 0.09 2.99 11.00
C ILE A 258 0.55 4.40 11.30
N GLU A 259 0.69 5.24 10.28
CA GLU A 259 0.74 6.70 10.40
C GLU A 259 -0.62 7.31 9.99
N ALA A 260 -1.09 8.33 10.71
CA ALA A 260 -2.47 8.78 10.61
C ALA A 260 -2.55 10.31 10.69
N ASP A 261 -2.73 10.94 9.54
CA ASP A 261 -2.80 12.39 9.41
C ASP A 261 -4.15 12.89 8.92
N ASN A 262 -4.51 14.11 9.26
CA ASN A 262 -5.56 14.84 8.55
C ASN A 262 -4.97 15.64 7.39
N ASN A 263 -4.18 16.68 7.69
CA ASN A 263 -3.52 17.53 6.69
C ASN A 263 -2.38 18.29 7.37
N GLU A 264 -1.18 18.23 6.78
CA GLU A 264 0.00 18.84 7.39
C GLU A 264 0.02 20.38 7.40
N ASP A 265 -0.68 20.99 6.43
CA ASP A 265 -0.76 22.43 6.29
C ASP A 265 -1.90 23.05 7.12
N ASP A 266 -2.98 22.29 7.34
CA ASP A 266 -4.16 22.71 8.09
C ASP A 266 -4.80 21.53 8.84
N TYR A 267 -4.48 21.37 10.12
CA TYR A 267 -4.99 20.28 10.98
C TYR A 267 -6.52 20.29 11.13
N SER A 268 -7.19 21.40 10.76
CA SER A 268 -8.65 21.52 10.77
C SER A 268 -9.32 21.35 9.40
N ALA A 269 -8.53 21.06 8.35
CA ALA A 269 -9.02 20.91 6.98
C ALA A 269 -10.16 19.88 6.87
N ASN A 270 -11.11 20.15 5.99
CA ASN A 270 -12.27 19.29 5.77
C ASN A 270 -12.38 18.84 4.30
N PRO A 271 -12.85 17.60 4.06
CA PRO A 271 -13.27 16.60 5.05
C PRO A 271 -12.11 16.16 5.95
N HIS A 272 -12.37 15.94 7.25
CA HIS A 272 -11.32 15.33 8.10
C HIS A 272 -11.04 13.90 7.68
N SER A 273 -9.78 13.46 7.82
CA SER A 273 -9.46 12.04 7.87
C SER A 273 -10.23 11.41 9.03
N ASN A 274 -11.07 10.43 8.71
CA ASN A 274 -11.95 9.78 9.68
C ASN A 274 -12.25 8.33 9.29
N PRO A 275 -11.23 7.50 9.07
CA PRO A 275 -11.44 6.10 8.69
C PRO A 275 -11.93 5.24 9.84
N VAL A 276 -12.48 4.08 9.48
CA VAL A 276 -12.79 3.01 10.43
C VAL A 276 -11.94 1.79 10.12
N ILE A 277 -11.02 1.46 11.01
CA ILE A 277 -10.10 0.32 10.86
C ILE A 277 -10.42 -0.75 11.90
N SER A 278 -10.64 -1.97 11.46
CA SER A 278 -10.97 -3.08 12.35
C SER A 278 -10.15 -4.34 12.04
N ASN A 279 -9.86 -5.11 13.06
CA ASN A 279 -9.17 -6.39 12.92
C ASN A 279 -7.79 -6.28 12.27
N PHE A 280 -6.83 -5.71 12.97
CA PHE A 280 -5.47 -5.53 12.48
C PHE A 280 -4.42 -6.14 13.43
N VAL A 281 -3.25 -6.47 12.88
CA VAL A 281 -2.06 -6.90 13.62
C VAL A 281 -0.85 -6.12 13.11
N LEU A 282 -0.22 -5.36 14.00
CA LEU A 282 0.98 -4.60 13.73
C LEU A 282 2.13 -5.17 14.57
N ILE A 283 3.22 -5.51 13.92
CA ILE A 283 4.41 -6.09 14.55
C ILE A 283 5.63 -5.26 14.17
N GLY A 284 6.24 -4.65 15.16
CA GLY A 284 7.51 -3.94 15.02
C GLY A 284 8.71 -4.87 15.08
N ALA A 285 9.87 -4.33 14.76
CA ALA A 285 11.16 -4.98 14.91
C ALA A 285 11.88 -4.43 16.16
N TRP A 286 11.80 -5.17 17.27
CA TRP A 286 12.37 -4.76 18.57
C TRP A 286 13.87 -4.50 18.54
N ASP A 287 14.60 -5.19 17.66
CA ASP A 287 16.07 -5.09 17.54
C ASP A 287 16.52 -4.00 16.55
N GLY A 288 15.58 -3.16 16.05
CA GLY A 288 15.84 -2.10 15.10
C GLY A 288 16.43 -0.84 15.72
N ASP A 289 16.90 0.06 14.89
CA ASP A 289 17.21 1.44 15.25
C ASP A 289 15.94 2.09 15.84
N ASP A 290 16.04 2.78 16.96
CA ASP A 290 15.00 3.26 17.89
C ASP A 290 13.85 4.09 17.30
N LYS A 291 13.27 3.73 16.15
CA LYS A 291 12.34 4.59 15.43
C LYS A 291 10.96 4.01 15.19
N ASN A 292 10.81 2.68 15.18
CA ASN A 292 9.51 2.08 14.83
C ASN A 292 8.44 2.37 15.87
N SER A 293 7.33 2.91 15.42
CA SER A 293 6.10 3.10 16.20
C SER A 293 4.98 2.22 15.68
N GLY A 294 4.10 1.77 16.58
CA GLY A 294 2.97 0.91 16.19
C GLY A 294 1.87 1.70 15.49
N ILE A 295 1.39 2.75 16.15
CA ILE A 295 0.38 3.66 15.63
C ILE A 295 0.78 5.08 15.99
N VAL A 296 0.86 5.97 15.00
CA VAL A 296 1.11 7.41 15.15
C VAL A 296 -0.11 8.17 14.66
N LEU A 297 -0.78 8.89 15.56
CA LEU A 297 -1.98 9.69 15.31
C LEU A 297 -1.64 11.16 15.46
N ARG A 298 -1.77 11.94 14.38
CA ARG A 298 -1.29 13.32 14.37
C ARG A 298 -2.06 14.25 13.42
N ARG A 299 -1.69 15.52 13.41
CA ARG A 299 -2.14 16.54 12.47
C ARG A 299 -3.66 16.66 12.35
N GLY A 300 -4.39 16.42 13.47
CA GLY A 300 -5.83 16.57 13.53
C GLY A 300 -6.62 15.40 12.95
N THR A 301 -6.05 14.21 12.80
CA THR A 301 -6.81 13.02 12.35
C THR A 301 -7.93 12.69 13.33
N LYS A 302 -9.04 12.20 12.79
CA LYS A 302 -10.11 11.47 13.48
C LYS A 302 -10.03 9.99 13.08
N GLY A 303 -10.94 9.18 13.58
CA GLY A 303 -11.10 7.80 13.16
C GLY A 303 -11.50 6.85 14.26
N THR A 304 -11.72 5.61 13.87
CA THR A 304 -12.03 4.52 14.80
C THR A 304 -11.13 3.33 14.50
N LEU A 305 -10.23 3.03 15.44
CA LEU A 305 -9.33 1.88 15.33
C LEU A 305 -9.75 0.85 16.38
N VAL A 306 -10.20 -0.32 15.93
CA VAL A 306 -10.77 -1.34 16.84
C VAL A 306 -10.27 -2.74 16.53
N LYS A 307 -10.24 -3.58 17.54
CA LYS A 307 -9.84 -5.01 17.43
C LYS A 307 -8.42 -5.20 16.90
N GLY A 308 -7.49 -4.33 17.35
CA GLY A 308 -6.10 -4.35 16.94
C GLY A 308 -5.17 -5.06 17.92
N ILE A 309 -4.11 -5.65 17.39
CA ILE A 309 -2.95 -6.13 18.14
C ILE A 309 -1.73 -5.33 17.71
N VAL A 310 -1.04 -4.71 18.67
CA VAL A 310 0.15 -3.86 18.43
C VAL A 310 1.27 -4.35 19.33
N ARG A 311 2.39 -4.78 18.76
CA ARG A 311 3.48 -5.35 19.55
C ARG A 311 4.86 -5.20 18.95
N ASN A 312 5.89 -5.28 19.80
CA ASN A 312 7.32 -5.29 19.47
C ASN A 312 7.83 -4.00 18.81
N PHE A 313 7.23 -2.86 19.07
CA PHE A 313 7.71 -1.58 18.58
C PHE A 313 8.75 -0.97 19.54
N SER A 314 9.90 -0.57 18.99
CA SER A 314 11.06 -0.10 19.76
C SER A 314 10.93 1.34 20.24
N ASN A 315 10.12 2.18 19.56
CA ASN A 315 9.84 3.55 19.98
C ASN A 315 8.51 3.62 20.76
N ASN A 316 7.37 3.72 20.08
CA ASN A 316 6.05 3.80 20.73
C ASN A 316 5.11 2.70 20.24
N GLY A 317 4.36 2.08 21.13
CA GLY A 317 3.26 1.21 20.72
C GLY A 317 2.11 2.00 20.09
N ILE A 318 1.71 3.09 20.74
CA ILE A 318 0.71 4.03 20.25
C ILE A 318 1.16 5.44 20.64
N GLU A 319 1.15 6.36 19.68
CA GLU A 319 1.49 7.76 19.87
C GLU A 319 0.37 8.67 19.35
N VAL A 320 -0.01 9.66 20.16
CA VAL A 320 -0.94 10.74 19.77
C VAL A 320 -0.17 12.04 19.87
N LYS A 321 0.00 12.72 18.75
CA LYS A 321 0.73 14.00 18.65
C LYS A 321 -0.28 15.15 18.49
N ASP A 322 0.19 16.35 18.82
CA ASP A 322 -0.48 17.63 18.70
C ASP A 322 -1.82 17.79 19.46
N LYS A 323 -2.19 19.04 19.64
CA LYS A 323 -3.35 19.42 20.42
C LYS A 323 -4.67 19.06 19.74
N GLU A 324 -4.74 19.23 18.44
CA GLU A 324 -5.95 19.02 17.63
C GLU A 324 -6.35 17.53 17.65
N THR A 325 -5.40 16.64 17.47
CA THR A 325 -5.62 15.20 17.54
C THR A 325 -6.01 14.74 18.95
N LEU A 326 -5.35 15.30 19.99
CA LEU A 326 -5.70 15.04 21.38
C LEU A 326 -7.14 15.48 21.69
N GLU A 327 -7.56 16.66 21.22
CA GLU A 327 -8.94 17.12 21.40
C GLU A 327 -9.96 16.18 20.74
N HIS A 328 -9.62 15.55 19.61
CA HIS A 328 -10.48 14.53 18.98
C HIS A 328 -10.57 13.26 19.82
N LEU A 329 -9.47 12.82 20.42
CA LEU A 329 -9.48 11.70 21.36
C LEU A 329 -10.34 11.99 22.60
N GLU A 330 -10.19 13.18 23.22
CA GLU A 330 -10.97 13.59 24.38
C GLU A 330 -12.48 13.72 24.11
N ARG A 331 -12.85 14.13 22.88
CA ARG A 331 -14.25 14.27 22.44
C ARG A 331 -14.85 12.97 21.90
N ASN A 332 -14.04 11.89 21.82
CA ASN A 332 -14.43 10.62 21.25
C ASN A 332 -14.72 10.66 19.72
N ASP A 333 -14.15 11.66 19.03
CA ASP A 333 -14.10 11.74 17.56
C ASP A 333 -12.99 10.84 16.99
N LEU A 334 -11.95 10.56 17.80
CA LEU A 334 -10.92 9.55 17.60
C LEU A 334 -11.11 8.46 18.65
N GLN A 335 -11.29 7.22 18.21
CA GLN A 335 -11.61 6.09 19.09
C GLN A 335 -10.59 4.97 18.97
N LEU A 336 -10.10 4.50 20.12
CA LEU A 336 -9.18 3.37 20.24
C LEU A 336 -9.83 2.34 21.17
N ASP A 337 -10.36 1.25 20.61
CA ASP A 337 -11.18 0.30 21.36
C ASP A 337 -10.87 -1.17 21.03
N HIS A 338 -10.95 -2.05 22.00
CA HIS A 338 -10.61 -3.46 21.87
C HIS A 338 -9.19 -3.68 21.32
N LEU A 339 -8.20 -2.91 21.82
CA LEU A 339 -6.79 -3.04 21.45
C LEU A 339 -6.05 -3.92 22.45
N ILE A 340 -5.14 -4.76 21.96
CA ILE A 340 -4.15 -5.50 22.74
C ILE A 340 -2.77 -5.00 22.33
N ALA A 341 -2.18 -4.10 23.14
CA ALA A 341 -0.88 -3.51 22.87
C ALA A 341 0.12 -3.94 23.95
N PHE A 342 1.16 -4.69 23.58
CA PHE A 342 2.11 -5.26 24.53
C PHE A 342 3.52 -5.41 23.93
N ASP A 343 4.53 -5.54 24.78
CA ASP A 343 5.93 -5.63 24.40
C ASP A 343 6.36 -4.45 23.50
N ASN A 344 5.87 -3.24 23.79
CA ASN A 344 6.26 -1.99 23.14
C ASN A 344 7.04 -1.12 24.12
N ALA A 345 7.94 -0.28 23.63
CA ALA A 345 8.80 0.53 24.51
C ALA A 345 8.01 1.58 25.30
N MET A 346 7.13 2.33 24.65
CA MET A 346 6.36 3.40 25.30
C MET A 346 4.98 3.61 24.66
N TYR A 347 4.14 4.38 25.38
CA TYR A 347 2.94 5.02 24.84
C TYR A 347 3.09 6.52 25.08
N ASN A 348 2.92 7.32 24.04
CA ASN A 348 3.18 8.75 24.07
C ASN A 348 1.96 9.56 23.65
N VAL A 349 1.61 10.59 24.42
CA VAL A 349 0.60 11.55 24.02
C VAL A 349 1.15 12.94 24.25
N ASP A 350 1.20 13.74 23.18
CA ASP A 350 1.70 15.11 23.16
C ASP A 350 3.06 15.27 23.89
N GLY A 351 4.02 14.37 23.56
CA GLY A 351 5.34 14.37 24.20
C GLY A 351 5.35 13.98 25.69
N LYS A 352 4.20 13.61 26.27
CA LYS A 352 4.11 13.08 27.62
C LYS A 352 4.01 11.57 27.56
N ASN A 353 4.93 10.88 28.24
CA ASN A 353 4.80 9.44 28.42
C ASN A 353 3.46 9.12 29.09
N PHE A 354 2.54 8.54 28.35
CA PHE A 354 1.36 7.97 28.96
C PHE A 354 1.84 6.81 29.85
N ALA A 355 1.74 7.02 31.12
CA ALA A 355 1.54 5.84 31.95
C ALA A 355 0.31 5.12 31.37
N ASN A 356 0.40 3.82 31.11
CA ASN A 356 -0.62 2.93 30.52
C ASN A 356 -2.10 3.21 30.89
N SER A 357 -2.38 4.25 31.67
CA SER A 357 -3.63 4.49 32.32
C SER A 357 -4.70 5.05 31.39
N GLU A 358 -4.42 5.97 30.49
CA GLU A 358 -5.54 6.64 29.77
C GLU A 358 -6.05 5.84 28.58
N LEU A 359 -5.17 5.19 27.79
CA LEU A 359 -5.60 4.19 26.81
C LEU A 359 -6.22 2.95 27.49
N MET A 360 -5.76 2.64 28.70
CA MET A 360 -6.21 1.51 29.50
C MET A 360 -7.38 1.88 30.41
N ASP A 361 -7.78 3.13 30.52
CA ASP A 361 -9.06 3.53 31.13
C ASP A 361 -10.26 3.01 30.32
N ASN A 362 -10.08 2.72 29.04
CA ASN A 362 -11.07 1.93 28.30
C ASN A 362 -10.94 0.46 28.70
N PRO A 363 -11.95 -0.12 29.40
CA PRO A 363 -11.89 -1.50 29.93
C PRO A 363 -11.83 -2.58 28.86
N ASN A 364 -12.01 -2.24 27.59
CA ASN A 364 -11.91 -3.15 26.46
C ASN A 364 -10.45 -3.28 25.95
N ASN A 365 -9.58 -2.33 26.27
CA ASN A 365 -8.17 -2.35 25.90
C ASN A 365 -7.32 -3.18 26.88
N SER A 366 -6.14 -3.61 26.46
CA SER A 366 -5.21 -4.38 27.31
C SER A 366 -3.76 -4.16 26.90
N ASP A 367 -2.90 -3.95 27.89
CA ASP A 367 -1.44 -3.90 27.76
C ASP A 367 -0.76 -5.26 28.01
N GLN A 368 -1.56 -6.29 28.29
CA GLN A 368 -1.06 -7.60 28.66
C GLN A 368 -1.06 -8.56 27.47
N ARG A 369 0.07 -9.25 27.30
CA ARG A 369 0.13 -10.38 26.37
C ARG A 369 -0.93 -11.41 26.74
N LYS A 370 -1.78 -11.77 25.79
CA LYS A 370 -2.78 -12.82 25.99
C LYS A 370 -2.20 -14.19 25.68
N ALA A 371 -2.59 -15.19 26.47
CA ALA A 371 -2.17 -16.56 26.23
C ALA A 371 -2.64 -17.03 24.85
N GLY A 372 -1.76 -17.70 24.11
CA GLY A 372 -2.06 -18.21 22.76
C GLY A 372 -1.84 -17.21 21.62
N LEU A 373 -1.48 -15.95 21.89
CA LEU A 373 -1.06 -15.00 20.84
C LEU A 373 0.30 -15.42 20.27
N THR A 374 0.30 -15.87 19.02
CA THR A 374 1.51 -16.27 18.30
C THR A 374 1.42 -15.81 16.84
N GLY A 375 2.53 -15.33 16.28
CA GLY A 375 2.59 -14.88 14.88
C GLY A 375 1.51 -13.85 14.57
N TRP A 376 0.77 -14.07 13.50
CA TRP A 376 -0.26 -13.19 12.96
C TRP A 376 -1.68 -13.51 13.46
N ARG A 377 -1.85 -14.52 14.28
CA ARG A 377 -3.17 -14.98 14.76
C ARG A 377 -3.76 -14.01 15.75
N GLY A 378 -5.06 -13.84 15.67
CA GLY A 378 -5.84 -13.03 16.57
C GLY A 378 -6.06 -13.65 17.94
N TYR A 379 -6.87 -12.99 18.75
CA TYR A 379 -7.28 -13.40 20.07
C TYR A 379 -8.81 -13.46 20.18
N GLY A 380 -9.35 -14.59 20.59
CA GLY A 380 -10.79 -14.79 20.79
C GLY A 380 -11.36 -13.81 21.81
N SER A 381 -12.29 -12.96 21.41
CA SER A 381 -12.95 -11.96 22.24
C SER A 381 -14.41 -11.77 21.82
N PRO A 382 -15.34 -12.63 22.28
CA PRO A 382 -16.74 -12.55 21.87
C PRO A 382 -17.39 -11.18 22.09
N ARG A 383 -16.94 -10.43 23.09
CA ARG A 383 -17.45 -9.05 23.35
C ARG A 383 -17.10 -8.07 22.26
N SER A 384 -16.00 -8.27 21.54
CA SER A 384 -15.57 -7.40 20.45
C SER A 384 -16.44 -7.53 19.20
N ALA A 385 -17.30 -8.54 19.10
CA ALA A 385 -18.17 -8.74 17.93
C ALA A 385 -19.05 -7.51 17.61
N ASN A 386 -19.41 -6.73 18.61
CA ASN A 386 -20.27 -5.56 18.47
C ASN A 386 -19.50 -4.21 18.36
N ALA A 387 -18.17 -4.21 18.35
CA ALA A 387 -17.38 -2.97 18.36
C ALA A 387 -17.69 -2.03 17.16
N ILE A 388 -18.10 -2.61 16.03
CA ILE A 388 -18.51 -1.90 14.81
C ILE A 388 -19.89 -2.37 14.33
N ALA A 389 -20.78 -2.70 15.25
CA ALA A 389 -22.12 -3.19 14.93
C ALA A 389 -22.92 -2.14 14.13
N GLY A 390 -23.65 -2.63 13.12
CA GLY A 390 -24.51 -1.79 12.28
C GLY A 390 -23.91 -1.35 10.95
N ASP A 391 -22.61 -1.48 10.76
CA ASP A 391 -21.97 -1.27 9.45
C ASP A 391 -21.79 -2.61 8.72
N SER A 392 -22.59 -2.82 7.66
CA SER A 392 -22.62 -4.07 6.90
C SER A 392 -21.38 -4.32 6.03
N TRP A 393 -20.50 -3.33 5.87
CA TRP A 393 -19.25 -3.53 5.14
C TRP A 393 -18.29 -4.42 5.94
N PHE A 394 -18.33 -4.34 7.29
CA PHE A 394 -17.46 -5.15 8.14
C PHE A 394 -18.04 -6.54 8.40
N GLU A 395 -17.19 -7.54 8.33
CA GLU A 395 -17.50 -8.85 8.88
C GLU A 395 -17.54 -8.79 10.42
N GLN A 396 -18.65 -9.24 11.00
CA GLN A 396 -18.84 -9.23 12.44
C GLN A 396 -18.22 -10.48 13.06
N VAL A 397 -17.01 -10.35 13.59
CA VAL A 397 -16.24 -11.46 14.17
C VAL A 397 -15.95 -11.26 15.66
N GLY A 398 -15.91 -12.35 16.41
CA GLY A 398 -15.67 -12.36 17.86
C GLY A 398 -14.20 -12.56 18.23
N PHE A 399 -13.29 -11.91 17.48
CA PHE A 399 -11.86 -11.92 17.80
C PHE A 399 -11.21 -10.56 17.54
N ILE A 400 -10.08 -10.33 18.17
CA ILE A 400 -9.19 -9.17 17.99
C ILE A 400 -8.01 -9.64 17.15
N GLY A 401 -7.52 -8.79 16.23
CA GLY A 401 -6.45 -9.13 15.29
C GLY A 401 -6.97 -9.56 13.91
N ALA A 402 -6.07 -9.80 12.97
CA ALA A 402 -6.39 -9.93 11.54
C ALA A 402 -6.73 -11.36 11.09
N ILE A 403 -6.29 -12.39 11.80
CA ILE A 403 -6.51 -13.80 11.45
C ILE A 403 -7.28 -14.48 12.57
N ASP A 404 -8.25 -15.32 12.22
CA ASP A 404 -9.00 -16.14 13.16
C ASP A 404 -8.05 -16.93 14.08
N PRO A 405 -8.15 -16.82 15.42
CA PRO A 405 -7.28 -17.52 16.36
C PRO A 405 -7.35 -19.03 16.21
N GLU A 406 -8.46 -19.60 15.78
CA GLU A 406 -8.64 -21.03 15.54
C GLU A 406 -8.11 -21.46 14.16
N GLY A 407 -7.76 -20.50 13.29
CA GLY A 407 -7.22 -20.75 11.95
C GLY A 407 -8.24 -21.33 10.97
N ALA A 408 -9.54 -21.29 11.28
CA ALA A 408 -10.58 -21.85 10.44
C ALA A 408 -10.71 -21.11 9.10
N ASN A 409 -10.36 -19.83 9.06
CA ASN A 409 -10.41 -18.95 7.89
C ASN A 409 -9.13 -18.12 7.80
N ASP A 410 -7.99 -18.79 7.54
CA ASP A 410 -6.74 -18.09 7.28
C ASP A 410 -6.76 -17.53 5.85
N TRP A 411 -7.18 -16.27 5.72
CA TRP A 411 -7.31 -15.59 4.44
C TRP A 411 -5.96 -15.29 3.77
N THR A 412 -4.85 -15.43 4.49
CA THR A 412 -3.49 -15.24 3.95
C THR A 412 -2.97 -16.48 3.23
N ALA A 413 -3.59 -17.64 3.46
CA ALA A 413 -3.11 -18.90 2.95
C ALA A 413 -3.10 -18.97 1.41
N ASN A 414 -2.03 -19.55 0.87
CA ASN A 414 -1.80 -19.89 -0.53
C ASN A 414 -1.56 -18.72 -1.52
N TRP A 415 -1.58 -17.46 -1.08
CA TRP A 415 -1.33 -16.33 -1.98
C TRP A 415 -0.29 -15.34 -1.47
N THR A 416 -0.15 -15.16 -0.15
CA THR A 416 0.86 -14.26 0.40
C THR A 416 2.26 -14.86 0.27
N GLU A 417 3.25 -14.02 0.00
CA GLU A 417 4.66 -14.34 0.03
C GLU A 417 5.23 -13.99 1.42
N GLU A 418 6.17 -14.82 1.92
CA GLU A 418 6.98 -14.59 3.15
C GLU A 418 6.23 -14.41 4.47
N LEU A 419 4.92 -14.42 4.48
CA LEU A 419 4.11 -14.47 5.69
C LEU A 419 4.08 -15.94 6.21
N ARG A 420 5.02 -16.31 7.10
CA ARG A 420 5.16 -17.69 7.61
C ARG A 420 5.24 -17.76 9.13
#